data_a0d7a8d51685519c3632148b959dc608
#
_entry.id   a0d7a8d51685519c3632148b959dc608
#
_cell.length_a   1.000
_cell.length_b   1.000
_cell.length_c   1.000
_cell.angle_alpha   90.00
_cell.angle_beta   90.00
_cell.angle_gamma   90.00
#
_symmetry.space_group_name_H-M   'P 1'
#
loop_
_entity.id
_entity.type
_entity.pdbx_description
1 polymer ?
#
loop_
_entity_poly.entity_id
_entity_poly.type
_entity_poly.pdbx_seq_one_letter_code
_entity_poly.pdbx_strand_id
1 'polypeptide(L)'
;REENGNLVPDVELPEQKPIGKYGKMHLDYLKQHRRGRYSALLGEGRLNAYLSEIDEQAHEMISSLIVEFAKTQGIDEHLKETDQLRWVQMMNNIRAQAEEFVINELLYA
;
A
#
# COMPACT_ATOMS: atom_id res chain seq x y z
N ARG A 1 2.56 20.61 18.61
CA ARG A 1 2.40 20.75 19.16
C ARG A 1 1.94 21.37 19.57
N GLU A 2 1.58 21.61 19.45
CA GLU A 2 1.34 21.99 20.13
C GLU A 2 0.65 22.23 20.00
N GLU A 3 0.08 22.40 19.99
CA GLU A 3 -0.29 22.52 20.47
C GLU A 3 -0.73 23.12 20.80
N ASN A 4 -1.11 23.79 20.65
CA ASN A 4 -1.13 24.20 21.43
C ASN A 4 -0.99 24.42 21.99
N GLY A 5 -0.77 24.49 21.78
CA GLY A 5 -0.21 24.27 22.47
C GLY A 5 -0.14 23.84 22.97
N ASN A 6 -0.28 23.46 22.94
CA ASN A 6 0.00 22.62 23.52
C ASN A 6 0.47 21.98 23.54
N LEU A 7 0.73 21.71 23.19
CA LEU A 7 1.45 20.88 23.21
C LEU A 7 1.63 19.94 23.28
N VAL A 8 1.69 19.49 22.93
CA VAL A 8 2.01 18.54 22.98
C VAL A 8 2.79 18.10 23.15
N PRO A 9 3.04 17.50 23.16
CA PRO A 9 4.04 17.05 23.35
C PRO A 9 4.56 16.49 22.52
N ASP A 10 5.09 16.50 22.42
CA ASP A 10 5.62 16.01 21.68
C ASP A 10 6.17 14.87 21.87
N VAL A 11 5.77 14.24 22.19
CA VAL A 11 6.24 13.14 22.36
C VAL A 11 6.08 12.39 21.35
N GLU A 12 6.83 12.00 20.81
CA GLU A 12 6.71 11.37 19.85
C GLU A 12 6.88 10.11 20.02
N LEU A 13 6.23 9.38 19.54
CA LEU A 13 6.26 8.00 19.29
C LEU A 13 6.72 7.88 17.90
N PRO A 14 7.98 7.97 17.70
CA PRO A 14 8.53 8.16 16.38
C PRO A 14 8.16 7.08 15.39
N GLU A 15 7.88 5.90 15.84
CA GLU A 15 7.55 4.83 14.91
C GLU A 15 6.08 4.71 14.62
N GLN A 16 5.29 5.67 15.03
CA GLN A 16 3.85 5.59 14.83
C GLN A 16 3.48 6.12 13.46
N LYS A 17 3.94 5.46 12.43
CA LYS A 17 3.55 5.82 11.08
C LYS A 17 2.14 5.33 10.80
N PRO A 18 1.37 6.10 10.01
CA PRO A 18 0.03 5.62 9.65
C PRO A 18 0.12 4.36 8.79
N ILE A 19 -0.81 3.47 9.02
CA ILE A 19 -0.90 2.25 8.25
C ILE A 19 -2.03 2.43 7.25
N GLY A 20 -1.72 2.32 5.97
CA GLY A 20 -2.69 2.53 4.93
C GLY A 20 -3.52 1.29 4.65
N LYS A 21 -4.23 1.34 3.54
CA LYS A 21 -5.15 0.28 3.13
C LYS A 21 -4.47 -1.09 3.07
N TYR A 22 -3.30 -1.14 2.45
CA TYR A 22 -2.63 -2.43 2.23
C TYR A 22 -2.04 -2.98 3.50
N GLY A 23 -1.53 -2.11 4.38
CA GLY A 23 -1.06 -2.55 5.68
C GLY A 23 -2.18 -3.16 6.51
N LYS A 24 -3.36 -2.54 6.44
CA LYS A 24 -4.51 -3.06 7.17
C LYS A 24 -4.98 -4.40 6.61
N MET A 25 -4.94 -4.56 5.30
CA MET A 25 -5.29 -5.84 4.68
C MET A 25 -4.34 -6.94 5.13
N HIS A 26 -3.05 -6.63 5.19
CA HIS A 26 -2.06 -7.60 5.63
C HIS A 26 -2.26 -7.93 7.12
N LEU A 27 -2.61 -6.94 7.92
CA LEU A 27 -2.89 -7.15 9.33
C LEU A 27 -4.02 -8.16 9.52
N ASP A 28 -5.11 -7.97 8.78
CA ASP A 28 -6.23 -8.91 8.86
C ASP A 28 -5.81 -10.30 8.43
N TYR A 29 -5.00 -10.39 7.39
CA TYR A 29 -4.50 -11.69 6.93
C TYR A 29 -3.67 -12.37 8.01
N LEU A 30 -2.77 -11.62 8.66
CA LEU A 30 -1.94 -12.17 9.72
C LEU A 30 -2.79 -12.71 10.88
N LYS A 31 -3.81 -11.95 11.27
CA LYS A 31 -4.67 -12.36 12.36
C LYS A 31 -5.42 -13.64 12.05
N GLN A 32 -5.81 -13.82 10.78
CA GLN A 32 -6.61 -14.96 10.40
C GLN A 32 -5.80 -16.17 9.99
N HIS A 33 -4.65 -15.97 9.37
CA HIS A 33 -3.90 -17.06 8.77
C HIS A 33 -2.46 -17.21 9.27
N ARG A 34 -1.93 -16.25 9.98
CA ARG A 34 -0.56 -16.30 10.49
C ARG A 34 -0.52 -15.78 11.93
N ARG A 35 -1.29 -16.40 12.79
CA ARG A 35 -1.46 -15.88 14.15
C ARG A 35 -0.17 -15.91 14.96
N GLY A 36 0.67 -16.91 14.72
CA GLY A 36 1.95 -16.96 15.41
C GLY A 36 2.83 -15.78 15.06
N ARG A 37 2.89 -15.44 13.79
CA ARG A 37 3.67 -14.30 13.37
C ARG A 37 3.08 -13.00 13.88
N TYR A 38 1.75 -12.90 13.85
CA TYR A 38 1.06 -11.73 14.39
C TYR A 38 1.41 -11.54 15.86
N SER A 39 1.31 -12.61 16.66
CA SER A 39 1.59 -12.54 18.07
C SER A 39 3.05 -12.18 18.35
N ALA A 40 3.97 -12.74 17.58
CA ALA A 40 5.38 -12.44 17.75
C ALA A 40 5.67 -10.96 17.49
N LEU A 41 5.14 -10.43 16.40
CA LEU A 41 5.36 -9.03 16.05
C LEU A 41 4.74 -8.10 17.09
N LEU A 42 3.55 -8.45 17.54
CA LEU A 42 2.87 -7.66 18.55
C LEU A 42 3.64 -7.68 19.87
N GLY A 43 4.09 -8.86 20.28
CA GLY A 43 4.84 -9.00 21.52
C GLY A 43 6.17 -8.26 21.52
N GLU A 44 6.80 -8.16 20.33
CA GLU A 44 8.06 -7.46 20.22
C GLU A 44 7.88 -5.96 20.01
N GLY A 45 6.65 -5.49 19.91
CA GLY A 45 6.40 -4.08 19.65
C GLY A 45 6.75 -3.63 18.26
N ARG A 46 6.82 -4.56 17.31
CA ARG A 46 7.23 -4.27 15.93
C ARG A 46 6.11 -4.31 14.92
N LEU A 47 4.90 -4.61 15.37
CA LEU A 47 3.80 -4.83 14.44
C LEU A 47 3.49 -3.60 13.60
N ASN A 48 3.40 -2.43 14.23
CA ASN A 48 3.06 -1.22 13.51
C ASN A 48 4.11 -0.85 12.46
N ALA A 49 5.38 -0.93 12.84
CA ALA A 49 6.47 -0.62 11.91
C ALA A 49 6.48 -1.60 10.74
N TYR A 50 6.25 -2.87 11.04
CA TYR A 50 6.21 -3.90 10.00
C TYR A 50 5.08 -3.64 9.01
N LEU A 51 3.88 -3.33 9.52
CA LEU A 51 2.73 -3.09 8.65
C LEU A 51 2.90 -1.82 7.82
N SER A 52 3.50 -0.80 8.38
CA SER A 52 3.78 0.43 7.66
C SER A 52 4.74 0.15 6.50
N GLU A 53 5.74 -0.68 6.75
CA GLU A 53 6.71 -1.05 5.74
C GLU A 53 6.06 -1.86 4.63
N ILE A 54 5.19 -2.79 4.99
CA ILE A 54 4.46 -3.60 4.00
C ILE A 54 3.57 -2.69 3.16
N ASP A 55 2.92 -1.72 3.78
CA ASP A 55 2.07 -0.79 3.05
C ASP A 55 2.87 0.00 2.01
N GLU A 56 4.05 0.48 2.40
CA GLU A 56 4.93 1.20 1.49
C GLU A 56 5.39 0.31 0.34
N GLN A 57 5.75 -0.93 0.64
CA GLN A 57 6.16 -1.86 -0.40
C GLN A 57 5.03 -2.12 -1.38
N ALA A 58 3.81 -2.26 -0.87
CA ALA A 58 2.65 -2.49 -1.73
C ALA A 58 2.45 -1.31 -2.69
N HIS A 59 2.54 -0.09 -2.18
CA HIS A 59 2.39 1.09 -3.02
C HIS A 59 3.46 1.16 -4.09
N GLU A 60 4.70 0.86 -3.73
CA GLU A 60 5.80 0.91 -4.68
C GLU A 60 5.64 -0.16 -5.76
N MET A 61 5.26 -1.36 -5.37
CA MET A 61 5.06 -2.43 -6.32
C MET A 61 3.92 -2.13 -7.29
N ILE A 62 2.81 -1.59 -6.77
CA ILE A 62 1.68 -1.24 -7.61
C ILE A 62 2.09 -0.16 -8.61
N SER A 63 2.79 0.87 -8.15
CA SER A 63 3.23 1.94 -9.04
C SER A 63 4.13 1.41 -10.16
N SER A 64 5.07 0.55 -9.80
CA SER A 64 5.97 -0.03 -10.80
C SER A 64 5.22 -0.90 -11.81
N LEU A 65 4.26 -1.68 -11.33
CA LEU A 65 3.49 -2.55 -12.21
C LEU A 65 2.60 -1.75 -13.13
N ILE A 66 2.03 -0.65 -12.65
CA ILE A 66 1.21 0.21 -13.50
C ILE A 66 2.02 0.73 -14.67
N VAL A 67 3.24 1.21 -14.39
CA VAL A 67 4.11 1.72 -15.44
C VAL A 67 4.44 0.61 -16.45
N GLU A 68 4.77 -0.56 -15.93
CA GLU A 68 5.16 -1.67 -16.78
C GLU A 68 3.98 -2.18 -17.62
N PHE A 69 2.82 -2.32 -17.01
CA PHE A 69 1.64 -2.78 -17.74
C PHE A 69 1.21 -1.78 -18.80
N ALA A 70 1.28 -0.48 -18.48
CA ALA A 70 0.94 0.55 -19.44
C ALA A 70 1.86 0.49 -20.65
N LYS A 71 3.15 0.31 -20.40
CA LYS A 71 4.12 0.20 -21.47
C LYS A 71 3.84 -1.02 -22.35
N THR A 72 3.59 -2.15 -21.71
CA THR A 72 3.34 -3.40 -22.42
C THR A 72 2.07 -3.32 -23.27
N GLN A 73 1.05 -2.63 -22.78
CA GLN A 73 -0.23 -2.54 -23.47
C GLN A 73 -0.33 -1.33 -24.38
N GLY A 74 0.74 -0.56 -24.52
CA GLY A 74 0.77 0.56 -25.45
C GLY A 74 -0.06 1.76 -25.01
N ILE A 75 -0.24 1.94 -23.71
CA ILE A 75 -1.00 3.07 -23.20
C ILE A 75 -0.03 4.21 -22.92
N ASP A 76 -0.20 5.32 -23.63
CA ASP A 76 0.73 6.45 -23.52
C ASP A 76 0.00 7.79 -23.55
N GLU A 77 0.79 8.87 -23.61
CA GLU A 77 0.23 10.22 -23.65
C GLU A 77 -0.55 10.48 -24.93
N HIS A 78 -0.13 9.85 -26.02
CA HIS A 78 -0.84 10.01 -27.26
C HIS A 78 -2.27 9.50 -27.15
N LEU A 79 -2.45 8.33 -26.56
CA LEU A 79 -3.78 7.80 -26.34
C LEU A 79 -4.60 8.72 -25.44
N LYS A 80 -3.95 9.25 -24.40
CA LYS A 80 -4.63 10.15 -23.47
C LYS A 80 -5.16 11.39 -24.18
N GLU A 81 -4.40 11.90 -25.16
CA GLU A 81 -4.80 13.09 -25.89
C GLU A 81 -5.86 12.80 -26.94
N THR A 82 -5.77 11.67 -27.61
CA THR A 82 -6.67 11.38 -28.71
C THR A 82 -7.95 10.69 -28.30
N ASP A 83 -7.94 9.94 -27.19
CA ASP A 83 -9.13 9.23 -26.72
C ASP A 83 -9.06 9.12 -25.20
N GLN A 84 -9.39 10.22 -24.55
CA GLN A 84 -9.23 10.31 -23.10
C GLN A 84 -10.10 9.28 -22.36
N LEU A 85 -11.30 9.05 -22.81
CA LEU A 85 -12.18 8.09 -22.14
C LEU A 85 -11.58 6.69 -22.17
N ARG A 86 -11.08 6.29 -23.33
CA ARG A 86 -10.45 4.98 -23.45
C ARG A 86 -9.19 4.89 -22.57
N TRP A 87 -8.41 5.98 -22.53
CA TRP A 87 -7.22 6.02 -21.68
C TRP A 87 -7.58 5.80 -20.22
N VAL A 88 -8.65 6.48 -19.74
CA VAL A 88 -9.09 6.34 -18.36
C VAL A 88 -9.52 4.91 -18.06
N GLN A 89 -10.29 4.33 -18.99
CA GLN A 89 -10.77 2.96 -18.80
C GLN A 89 -9.63 1.96 -18.75
N MET A 90 -8.66 2.12 -19.64
CA MET A 90 -7.53 1.21 -19.68
C MET A 90 -6.64 1.38 -18.46
N MET A 91 -6.44 2.61 -17.99
CA MET A 91 -5.63 2.84 -16.80
C MET A 91 -6.30 2.29 -15.56
N ASN A 92 -7.64 2.43 -15.46
CA ASN A 92 -8.36 1.86 -14.33
C ASN A 92 -8.22 0.34 -14.31
N ASN A 93 -8.28 -0.28 -15.49
CA ASN A 93 -8.12 -1.72 -15.60
C ASN A 93 -6.73 -2.16 -15.18
N ILE A 94 -5.72 -1.41 -15.61
CA ILE A 94 -4.33 -1.70 -15.25
C ILE A 94 -4.11 -1.57 -13.75
N ARG A 95 -4.69 -0.53 -13.13
CA ARG A 95 -4.57 -0.36 -11.69
C ARG A 95 -5.19 -1.54 -10.95
N ALA A 96 -6.34 -1.99 -11.41
CA ALA A 96 -6.99 -3.14 -10.78
C ALA A 96 -6.13 -4.39 -10.90
N GLN A 97 -5.53 -4.61 -12.06
CA GLN A 97 -4.66 -5.76 -12.27
C GLN A 97 -3.42 -5.70 -11.37
N ALA A 98 -2.80 -4.52 -11.28
CA ALA A 98 -1.62 -4.35 -10.45
C ALA A 98 -1.95 -4.55 -8.98
N GLU A 99 -3.07 -4.00 -8.55
CA GLU A 99 -3.48 -4.13 -7.16
C GLU A 99 -3.76 -5.59 -6.81
N GLU A 100 -4.46 -6.29 -7.69
CA GLU A 100 -4.77 -7.68 -7.45
C GLU A 100 -3.51 -8.54 -7.35
N PHE A 101 -2.56 -8.27 -8.23
CA PHE A 101 -1.29 -8.99 -8.20
C PHE A 101 -0.57 -8.79 -6.86
N VAL A 102 -0.48 -7.55 -6.41
CA VAL A 102 0.23 -7.23 -5.18
C VAL A 102 -0.49 -7.82 -3.97
N ILE A 103 -1.81 -7.76 -3.97
CA ILE A 103 -2.58 -8.33 -2.88
C ILE A 103 -2.27 -9.82 -2.74
N ASN A 104 -2.28 -10.54 -3.85
CA ASN A 104 -2.04 -11.97 -3.80
C ASN A 104 -0.59 -12.33 -3.51
N GLU A 105 0.35 -11.58 -4.04
CA GLU A 105 1.77 -11.94 -3.93
C GLU A 105 2.44 -11.41 -2.68
N LEU A 106 1.97 -10.31 -2.16
CA LEU A 106 2.59 -9.69 -0.99
C LEU A 106 1.72 -9.79 0.25
N LEU A 107 0.46 -9.41 0.14
CA LEU A 107 -0.37 -9.25 1.32
C LEU A 107 -0.97 -10.54 1.83
N TYR A 108 -1.23 -11.47 0.93
CA TYR A 108 -1.84 -12.76 1.28
C TYR A 108 -0.89 -13.92 1.04
N ALA A 109 0.37 -13.65 1.08
CA ALA A 109 1.37 -14.71 0.85
C ALA A 109 1.75 -15.46 2.12
#